data_28974cb44765ccf18f88df8eaa20d3dd
#
_entry.id   28974cb44765ccf18f88df8eaa20d3dd
#
_cell.length_a   1.000
_cell.length_b   1.000
_cell.length_c   1.000
_cell.angle_alpha   90.00
_cell.angle_beta   90.00
_cell.angle_gamma   90.00
#
_symmetry.space_group_name_H-M   'P 1'
#
loop_
_entity.id
_entity.type
_entity.pdbx_description
1 polymer ?
#
loop_
_entity_poly.entity_id
_entity_poly.type
_entity_poly.pdbx_seq_one_letter_code
_entity_poly.pdbx_strand_id
1 'polypeptide(L)'
;MPIQMDEYIFVKFVYNPDYLQDKKKYITDVDKVINNCPFAQEYEIVDIPLVVDGGNMVFCKGRKKGKETEYVVMTEKVFSENPNFSKEQIECLLKCAFMSPDLTIVWLPWDKEDTFGHTDGIVRYVGINKSGKPRVLVNLELYDDKIAQKMHSSLKQHFEVIELKLSKYDELSWAYINSIQTCDFIIIPGLGDEVTDAETLAQYKELYPEYEGDIYQVQMRDFIAENGGALNCLTWTIYQDYLKVLAKGARIPIVDYEDLKKGDIKKEIIDKLKLTCS
;
A
#
# COMPACT_ATOMS: atom_id res chain seq x y z
N MET A 1 1.08 -10.00 1.35
CA MET A 1 2.46 -10.12 1.89
C MET A 1 2.45 -9.80 3.38
N PRO A 2 3.41 -10.29 4.21
CA PRO A 2 3.51 -9.96 5.63
C PRO A 2 3.75 -8.46 5.83
N ILE A 3 3.29 -7.94 6.96
CA ILE A 3 3.45 -6.53 7.34
C ILE A 3 4.53 -6.45 8.40
N GLN A 4 5.53 -5.63 8.17
CA GLN A 4 6.58 -5.37 9.14
C GLN A 4 6.07 -4.45 10.25
N MET A 5 6.19 -4.91 11.50
CA MET A 5 5.75 -4.16 12.67
C MET A 5 6.91 -3.46 13.38
N ASP A 6 8.05 -4.11 13.40
CA ASP A 6 9.33 -3.52 13.83
C ASP A 6 10.48 -4.14 13.03
N GLU A 7 11.71 -3.88 13.43
CA GLU A 7 12.91 -4.33 12.71
C GLU A 7 12.95 -5.86 12.51
N TYR A 8 12.35 -6.65 13.40
CA TYR A 8 12.45 -8.13 13.41
C TYR A 8 11.12 -8.85 13.42
N ILE A 9 9.98 -8.16 13.56
CA ILE A 9 8.66 -8.76 13.70
C ILE A 9 7.82 -8.47 12.47
N PHE A 10 7.29 -9.53 11.87
CA PHE A 10 6.32 -9.46 10.79
C PHE A 10 5.01 -10.12 11.20
N VAL A 11 3.92 -9.52 10.79
CA VAL A 11 2.58 -10.09 10.94
C VAL A 11 2.15 -10.66 9.59
N LYS A 12 1.70 -11.91 9.62
CA LYS A 12 1.17 -12.61 8.45
C LYS A 12 -0.30 -12.90 8.64
N PHE A 13 -1.12 -12.38 7.72
CA PHE A 13 -2.54 -12.71 7.60
C PHE A 13 -2.73 -13.87 6.62
N VAL A 14 -3.88 -14.53 6.68
CA VAL A 14 -4.26 -15.53 5.70
C VAL A 14 -4.53 -14.82 4.37
N TYR A 15 -3.76 -15.16 3.33
CA TYR A 15 -4.01 -14.65 1.98
C TYR A 15 -4.88 -15.66 1.21
N ASN A 16 -6.16 -15.42 1.19
CA ASN A 16 -7.15 -16.27 0.51
C ASN A 16 -8.32 -15.42 -0.03
N PRO A 17 -8.02 -14.48 -0.95
CA PRO A 17 -9.01 -13.53 -1.44
C PRO A 17 -10.14 -14.23 -2.19
N ASP A 18 -11.35 -13.71 -2.05
CA ASP A 18 -12.56 -14.26 -2.68
C ASP A 18 -12.51 -14.19 -4.21
N TYR A 19 -11.91 -13.15 -4.77
CA TYR A 19 -11.76 -12.95 -6.22
C TYR A 19 -10.75 -13.90 -6.90
N LEU A 20 -10.00 -14.70 -6.14
CA LEU A 20 -9.08 -15.72 -6.67
C LEU A 20 -9.56 -17.15 -6.46
N GLN A 21 -10.77 -17.39 -5.94
CA GLN A 21 -11.25 -18.75 -5.62
C GLN A 21 -11.30 -19.65 -6.85
N ASP A 22 -11.67 -19.10 -8.02
CA ASP A 22 -11.67 -19.82 -9.30
C ASP A 22 -10.29 -19.89 -9.97
N LYS A 23 -9.31 -19.16 -9.42
CA LYS A 23 -7.96 -19.01 -9.97
C LYS A 23 -6.89 -19.29 -8.90
N LYS A 24 -7.06 -20.32 -8.11
CA LYS A 24 -6.21 -20.67 -6.94
C LYS A 24 -4.72 -20.75 -7.24
N LYS A 25 -4.31 -21.01 -8.48
CA LYS A 25 -2.90 -20.99 -8.89
C LYS A 25 -2.22 -19.63 -8.75
N TYR A 26 -3.01 -18.55 -8.64
CA TYR A 26 -2.51 -17.19 -8.44
C TYR A 26 -2.53 -16.74 -6.96
N ILE A 27 -3.08 -17.58 -6.05
CA ILE A 27 -2.96 -17.32 -4.63
C ILE A 27 -1.49 -17.52 -4.24
N THR A 28 -0.87 -16.43 -3.80
CA THR A 28 0.54 -16.44 -3.40
C THR A 28 0.72 -17.27 -2.13
N ASP A 29 1.60 -18.25 -2.21
CA ASP A 29 2.09 -18.97 -1.03
C ASP A 29 3.06 -18.05 -0.27
N VAL A 30 2.53 -17.38 0.76
CA VAL A 30 3.26 -16.40 1.56
C VAL A 30 4.42 -17.05 2.31
N ASP A 31 4.25 -18.28 2.80
CA ASP A 31 5.32 -19.01 3.51
C ASP A 31 6.48 -19.32 2.58
N LYS A 32 6.19 -19.71 1.34
CA LYS A 32 7.23 -19.91 0.34
C LYS A 32 7.97 -18.63 0.00
N VAL A 33 7.27 -17.50 -0.08
CA VAL A 33 7.93 -16.19 -0.32
C VAL A 33 8.84 -15.83 0.84
N ILE A 34 8.36 -15.95 2.08
CA ILE A 34 9.14 -15.65 3.28
C ILE A 34 10.38 -16.56 3.35
N ASN A 35 10.19 -17.88 3.18
CA ASN A 35 11.28 -18.85 3.28
C ASN A 35 12.38 -18.67 2.21
N ASN A 36 12.03 -18.04 1.09
CA ASN A 36 12.99 -17.68 0.05
C ASN A 36 13.60 -16.27 0.23
N CYS A 37 13.12 -15.51 1.21
CA CYS A 37 13.71 -14.22 1.53
C CYS A 37 15.06 -14.44 2.24
N PRO A 38 16.17 -13.85 1.76
CA PRO A 38 17.50 -14.06 2.34
C PRO A 38 17.60 -13.70 3.84
N PHE A 39 16.68 -12.89 4.33
CA PHE A 39 16.65 -12.36 5.69
C PHE A 39 15.60 -13.02 6.59
N ALA A 40 14.81 -13.96 6.06
CA ALA A 40 13.68 -14.56 6.78
C ALA A 40 14.05 -15.26 8.09
N GLN A 41 15.26 -15.79 8.18
CA GLN A 41 15.74 -16.52 9.37
C GLN A 41 15.97 -15.60 10.59
N GLU A 42 15.95 -14.28 10.38
CA GLU A 42 16.21 -13.29 11.43
C GLU A 42 14.92 -12.67 11.96
N TYR A 43 13.77 -13.00 11.34
CA TYR A 43 12.48 -12.39 11.65
C TYR A 43 11.57 -13.35 12.40
N GLU A 44 10.85 -12.79 13.37
CA GLU A 44 9.71 -13.45 14.00
C GLU A 44 8.47 -13.22 13.15
N ILE A 45 7.78 -14.30 12.79
CA ILE A 45 6.52 -14.25 12.02
C ILE A 45 5.37 -14.56 12.96
N VAL A 46 4.47 -13.61 13.12
CA VAL A 46 3.23 -13.76 13.92
C VAL A 46 2.08 -14.04 12.97
N ASP A 47 1.51 -15.24 13.06
CA ASP A 47 0.35 -15.67 12.27
C ASP A 47 -0.95 -15.15 12.88
N ILE A 48 -1.77 -14.49 12.06
CA ILE A 48 -3.11 -14.00 12.44
C ILE A 48 -4.17 -14.74 11.62
N PRO A 49 -5.18 -15.35 12.27
CA PRO A 49 -6.17 -16.20 11.60
C PRO A 49 -7.28 -15.40 10.90
N LEU A 50 -6.98 -14.21 10.40
CA LEU A 50 -7.88 -13.40 9.60
C LEU A 50 -7.48 -13.45 8.14
N VAL A 51 -8.47 -13.56 7.27
CA VAL A 51 -8.30 -13.33 5.83
C VAL A 51 -8.25 -11.83 5.62
N VAL A 52 -7.11 -11.31 5.22
CA VAL A 52 -6.92 -9.89 4.95
C VAL A 52 -5.94 -9.72 3.80
N ASP A 53 -6.35 -8.95 2.81
CA ASP A 53 -5.47 -8.52 1.74
C ASP A 53 -4.64 -7.30 2.17
N GLY A 54 -3.35 -7.30 1.84
CA GLY A 54 -2.46 -6.19 2.18
C GLY A 54 -2.91 -4.84 1.63
N GLY A 55 -3.52 -4.83 0.45
CA GLY A 55 -4.09 -3.64 -0.17
C GLY A 55 -5.30 -3.06 0.60
N ASN A 56 -5.96 -3.87 1.43
CA ASN A 56 -7.06 -3.38 2.27
C ASN A 56 -6.58 -2.77 3.60
N MET A 57 -5.35 -2.30 3.67
CA MET A 57 -4.80 -1.67 4.87
C MET A 57 -3.95 -0.45 4.52
N VAL A 58 -4.37 0.73 4.97
CA VAL A 58 -3.58 1.95 4.87
C VAL A 58 -3.29 2.48 6.27
N PHE A 59 -2.01 2.44 6.66
CA PHE A 59 -1.56 2.93 7.95
C PHE A 59 -1.35 4.43 7.92
N CYS A 60 -1.82 5.10 8.97
CA CYS A 60 -1.66 6.54 9.13
C CYS A 60 -1.20 6.85 10.56
N LYS A 61 -0.38 7.87 10.68
CA LYS A 61 0.08 8.38 11.96
C LYS A 61 -0.37 9.82 12.13
N GLY A 62 -0.76 10.15 13.34
CA GLY A 62 -1.09 11.51 13.74
C GLY A 62 -0.44 11.87 15.06
N ARG A 63 -0.73 13.07 15.56
CA ARG A 63 -0.24 13.52 16.85
C ARG A 63 -1.34 14.26 17.60
N LYS A 64 -1.63 13.85 18.82
CA LYS A 64 -2.62 14.52 19.67
C LYS A 64 -2.01 14.83 21.02
N LYS A 65 -2.03 16.11 21.40
CA LYS A 65 -1.44 16.57 22.67
C LYS A 65 0.03 16.11 22.87
N GLY A 66 0.82 16.12 21.79
CA GLY A 66 2.22 15.68 21.81
C GLY A 66 2.46 14.17 21.77
N LYS A 67 1.41 13.35 21.86
CA LYS A 67 1.49 11.87 21.75
C LYS A 67 1.19 11.44 20.31
N GLU A 68 1.93 10.45 19.83
CA GLU A 68 1.63 9.79 18.56
C GLU A 68 0.29 9.05 18.66
N THR A 69 -0.46 9.05 17.58
CA THR A 69 -1.72 8.32 17.42
C THR A 69 -1.66 7.53 16.13
N GLU A 70 -2.11 6.28 16.18
CA GLU A 70 -2.04 5.35 15.06
C GLU A 70 -3.43 5.03 14.55
N TYR A 71 -3.52 4.93 13.24
CA TYR A 71 -4.75 4.61 12.52
C TYR A 71 -4.45 3.56 11.45
N VAL A 72 -5.42 2.70 11.20
CA VAL A 72 -5.48 1.89 9.99
C VAL A 72 -6.84 2.12 9.33
N VAL A 73 -6.81 2.43 8.05
CA VAL A 73 -8.02 2.56 7.22
C VAL A 73 -8.22 1.26 6.48
N MET A 74 -9.42 0.70 6.56
CA MET A 74 -9.79 -0.56 5.94
C MET A 74 -11.21 -0.48 5.38
N THR A 75 -11.51 -1.21 4.32
CA THR A 75 -12.89 -1.40 3.88
C THR A 75 -13.59 -2.49 4.68
N GLU A 76 -14.92 -2.42 4.76
CA GLU A 76 -15.78 -3.41 5.43
C GLU A 76 -15.78 -4.78 4.72
N LYS A 77 -15.08 -4.94 3.59
CA LYS A 77 -14.92 -6.22 2.90
C LYS A 77 -14.37 -7.30 3.83
N VAL A 78 -13.45 -6.93 4.74
CA VAL A 78 -12.87 -7.85 5.71
C VAL A 78 -13.91 -8.62 6.52
N PHE A 79 -15.09 -8.04 6.79
CA PHE A 79 -16.14 -8.73 7.53
C PHE A 79 -16.77 -9.85 6.72
N SER A 80 -16.93 -9.67 5.41
CA SER A 80 -17.46 -10.71 4.53
C SER A 80 -16.49 -11.86 4.30
N GLU A 81 -15.18 -11.57 4.34
CA GLU A 81 -14.12 -12.56 4.20
C GLU A 81 -13.87 -13.35 5.50
N ASN A 82 -14.37 -12.84 6.64
CA ASN A 82 -14.19 -13.43 7.97
C ASN A 82 -15.53 -13.69 8.69
N PRO A 83 -16.49 -14.42 8.10
CA PRO A 83 -17.85 -14.55 8.63
C PRO A 83 -17.92 -15.28 9.99
N ASN A 84 -16.85 -15.96 10.40
CA ASN A 84 -16.77 -16.69 11.66
C ASN A 84 -16.34 -15.81 12.84
N PHE A 85 -15.97 -14.54 12.59
CA PHE A 85 -15.56 -13.59 13.62
C PHE A 85 -16.55 -12.43 13.70
N SER A 86 -16.84 -11.97 14.93
CA SER A 86 -17.57 -10.71 15.11
C SER A 86 -16.67 -9.52 14.76
N LYS A 87 -17.27 -8.36 14.54
CA LYS A 87 -16.53 -7.11 14.29
C LYS A 87 -15.54 -6.83 15.44
N GLU A 88 -15.97 -6.99 16.68
CA GLU A 88 -15.17 -6.76 17.89
C GLU A 88 -13.98 -7.73 17.96
N GLN A 89 -14.19 -8.99 17.55
CA GLN A 89 -13.12 -9.99 17.48
C GLN A 89 -12.10 -9.63 16.41
N ILE A 90 -12.55 -9.20 15.23
CA ILE A 90 -11.66 -8.72 14.16
C ILE A 90 -10.85 -7.53 14.63
N GLU A 91 -11.49 -6.51 15.23
CA GLU A 91 -10.80 -5.34 15.76
C GLU A 91 -9.78 -5.70 16.86
N CYS A 92 -10.12 -6.63 17.73
CA CYS A 92 -9.21 -7.11 18.77
C CYS A 92 -7.99 -7.80 18.15
N LEU A 93 -8.20 -8.70 17.17
CA LEU A 93 -7.13 -9.40 16.48
C LEU A 93 -6.22 -8.43 15.70
N LEU A 94 -6.78 -7.42 15.05
CA LEU A 94 -6.01 -6.39 14.35
C LEU A 94 -5.17 -5.56 15.31
N LYS A 95 -5.72 -5.14 16.46
CA LYS A 95 -4.97 -4.41 17.48
C LYS A 95 -3.84 -5.24 18.08
N CYS A 96 -4.07 -6.54 18.31
CA CYS A 96 -3.03 -7.46 18.74
C CYS A 96 -1.96 -7.63 17.65
N ALA A 97 -2.38 -7.84 16.40
CA ALA A 97 -1.48 -8.00 15.25
C ALA A 97 -0.54 -6.80 15.12
N PHE A 98 -1.08 -5.60 15.22
CA PHE A 98 -0.30 -4.37 15.07
C PHE A 98 0.35 -3.90 16.39
N MET A 99 0.29 -4.70 17.45
CA MET A 99 0.88 -4.40 18.77
C MET A 99 0.50 -3.01 19.29
N SER A 100 -0.68 -2.54 18.91
CA SER A 100 -1.19 -1.20 19.23
C SER A 100 -2.61 -1.28 19.80
N PRO A 101 -2.75 -1.37 21.14
CA PRO A 101 -4.05 -1.45 21.80
C PRO A 101 -4.90 -0.19 21.58
N ASP A 102 -4.24 0.96 21.38
CA ASP A 102 -4.88 2.26 21.14
C ASP A 102 -5.12 2.55 19.65
N LEU A 103 -4.82 1.59 18.77
CA LEU A 103 -5.04 1.72 17.33
C LEU A 103 -6.49 2.08 17.02
N THR A 104 -6.69 3.13 16.25
CA THR A 104 -8.01 3.48 15.72
C THR A 104 -8.19 2.85 14.34
N ILE A 105 -9.15 1.94 14.22
CA ILE A 105 -9.51 1.33 12.94
C ILE A 105 -10.63 2.16 12.32
N VAL A 106 -10.40 2.68 11.13
CA VAL A 106 -11.36 3.50 10.38
C VAL A 106 -11.95 2.67 9.27
N TRP A 107 -13.22 2.30 9.42
CA TRP A 107 -13.94 1.48 8.47
C TRP A 107 -14.55 2.33 7.37
N LEU A 108 -14.25 1.96 6.12
CA LEU A 108 -14.90 2.49 4.92
C LEU A 108 -15.96 1.51 4.43
N PRO A 109 -17.12 2.00 3.99
CA PRO A 109 -18.09 1.14 3.34
C PRO A 109 -17.45 0.48 2.12
N TRP A 110 -17.69 -0.81 1.96
CA TRP A 110 -17.26 -1.53 0.77
C TRP A 110 -18.27 -1.34 -0.36
N ASP A 111 -17.81 -0.81 -1.48
CA ASP A 111 -18.53 -0.88 -2.73
C ASP A 111 -18.47 -2.29 -3.29
N LYS A 112 -19.61 -2.95 -3.40
CA LYS A 112 -19.66 -4.34 -3.88
C LYS A 112 -19.44 -4.48 -5.38
N GLU A 113 -19.46 -3.39 -6.13
CA GLU A 113 -19.08 -3.35 -7.54
C GLU A 113 -17.55 -3.33 -7.68
N ASP A 114 -16.83 -2.85 -6.66
CA ASP A 114 -15.38 -3.01 -6.56
C ASP A 114 -15.03 -4.43 -6.07
N THR A 115 -14.62 -5.25 -7.02
CA THR A 115 -14.25 -6.67 -6.78
C THR A 115 -13.13 -6.80 -5.74
N PHE A 116 -12.15 -5.90 -5.75
CA PHE A 116 -11.02 -5.97 -4.83
C PHE A 116 -11.37 -5.39 -3.46
N GLY A 117 -12.09 -4.29 -3.41
CA GLY A 117 -12.45 -3.60 -2.18
C GLY A 117 -11.22 -3.15 -1.37
N HIS A 118 -10.14 -2.78 -2.05
CA HIS A 118 -8.86 -2.45 -1.43
C HIS A 118 -8.74 -0.96 -1.12
N THR A 119 -8.36 -0.66 0.10
CA THR A 119 -8.22 0.72 0.59
C THR A 119 -7.07 1.48 -0.09
N ASP A 120 -6.02 0.82 -0.53
CA ASP A 120 -4.83 1.43 -1.16
C ASP A 120 -5.09 2.02 -2.55
N GLY A 121 -6.24 1.72 -3.16
CA GLY A 121 -6.77 2.41 -4.35
C GLY A 121 -7.72 3.57 -4.03
N ILE A 122 -8.09 3.75 -2.74
CA ILE A 122 -9.06 4.76 -2.30
C ILE A 122 -8.38 5.86 -1.50
N VAL A 123 -7.44 5.48 -0.62
CA VAL A 123 -6.82 6.34 0.39
C VAL A 123 -5.32 6.22 0.37
N ARG A 124 -4.63 7.37 0.44
CA ARG A 124 -3.19 7.44 0.65
C ARG A 124 -2.87 8.37 1.81
N TYR A 125 -2.04 7.92 2.73
CA TYR A 125 -1.53 8.76 3.81
C TYR A 125 -0.50 9.77 3.26
N VAL A 126 -0.69 11.06 3.60
CA VAL A 126 0.16 12.17 3.12
C VAL A 126 0.72 13.01 4.27
N GLY A 127 1.05 12.36 5.38
CA GLY A 127 1.66 13.01 6.53
C GLY A 127 0.66 13.65 7.49
N ILE A 128 1.14 14.59 8.30
CA ILE A 128 0.35 15.31 9.30
C ILE A 128 0.33 16.82 8.98
N ASN A 129 -0.76 17.46 9.34
CA ASN A 129 -0.83 18.92 9.26
C ASN A 129 -0.17 19.60 10.49
N LYS A 130 -0.13 20.93 10.48
CA LYS A 130 0.47 21.73 11.56
C LYS A 130 -0.15 21.50 12.94
N SER A 131 -1.39 21.03 13.01
CA SER A 131 -2.08 20.71 14.27
C SER A 131 -1.81 19.26 14.75
N GLY A 132 -1.10 18.45 13.96
CA GLY A 132 -0.86 17.03 14.22
C GLY A 132 -1.97 16.12 13.72
N LYS A 133 -3.00 16.63 13.04
CA LYS A 133 -4.04 15.80 12.44
C LYS A 133 -3.46 15.09 11.21
N PRO A 134 -3.66 13.76 11.06
CA PRO A 134 -3.21 13.05 9.87
C PRO A 134 -3.98 13.53 8.64
N ARG A 135 -3.30 13.53 7.50
CA ARG A 135 -3.81 13.92 6.19
C ARG A 135 -3.88 12.70 5.28
N VAL A 136 -4.93 12.62 4.50
CA VAL A 136 -5.10 11.57 3.50
C VAL A 136 -5.51 12.17 2.16
N LEU A 137 -4.86 11.70 1.09
CA LEU A 137 -5.26 11.92 -0.28
C LEU A 137 -6.26 10.83 -0.67
N VAL A 138 -7.37 11.19 -1.29
CA VAL A 138 -8.42 10.26 -1.72
C VAL A 138 -8.83 10.54 -3.17
N ASN A 139 -9.41 9.53 -3.82
CA ASN A 139 -10.03 9.65 -5.12
C ASN A 139 -11.45 9.06 -5.04
N LEU A 140 -12.40 9.88 -4.56
CA LEU A 140 -13.78 9.45 -4.32
C LEU A 140 -14.72 9.71 -5.51
N GLU A 141 -14.27 10.45 -6.53
CA GLU A 141 -15.04 10.75 -7.76
C GLU A 141 -15.38 9.49 -8.58
N LEU A 142 -14.70 8.38 -8.30
CA LEU A 142 -14.93 7.10 -8.98
C LEU A 142 -16.08 6.29 -8.38
N TYR A 143 -16.62 6.71 -7.25
CA TYR A 143 -17.65 5.99 -6.51
C TYR A 143 -19.01 6.66 -6.64
N ASP A 144 -20.09 5.87 -6.51
CA ASP A 144 -21.44 6.42 -6.37
C ASP A 144 -21.49 7.46 -5.24
N ASP A 145 -22.21 8.56 -5.47
CA ASP A 145 -22.31 9.69 -4.55
C ASP A 145 -22.60 9.29 -3.10
N LYS A 146 -23.45 8.28 -2.88
CA LYS A 146 -23.83 7.85 -1.53
C LYS A 146 -22.69 7.09 -0.84
N ILE A 147 -21.95 6.31 -1.59
CA ILE A 147 -20.77 5.57 -1.10
C ILE A 147 -19.67 6.57 -0.82
N ALA A 148 -19.35 7.44 -1.79
CA ALA A 148 -18.36 8.50 -1.65
C ALA A 148 -18.61 9.39 -0.41
N GLN A 149 -19.86 9.84 -0.20
CA GLN A 149 -20.24 10.63 0.97
C GLN A 149 -20.04 9.88 2.30
N LYS A 150 -20.34 8.58 2.34
CA LYS A 150 -20.11 7.76 3.53
C LYS A 150 -18.63 7.58 3.79
N MET A 151 -17.81 7.26 2.77
CA MET A 151 -16.36 7.16 2.86
C MET A 151 -15.76 8.47 3.37
N HIS A 152 -16.11 9.59 2.74
CA HIS A 152 -15.66 10.92 3.15
C HIS A 152 -16.05 11.24 4.60
N SER A 153 -17.28 10.92 5.02
CA SER A 153 -17.75 11.15 6.38
C SER A 153 -16.98 10.34 7.42
N SER A 154 -16.68 9.07 7.11
CA SER A 154 -15.85 8.21 7.97
C SER A 154 -14.44 8.77 8.11
N LEU A 155 -13.81 9.16 7.01
CA LEU A 155 -12.45 9.70 7.00
C LEU A 155 -12.36 11.04 7.72
N LYS A 156 -13.30 11.96 7.48
CA LYS A 156 -13.30 13.33 8.03
C LYS A 156 -13.29 13.37 9.56
N GLN A 157 -13.83 12.35 10.23
CA GLN A 157 -13.81 12.26 11.68
C GLN A 157 -12.38 12.21 12.24
N HIS A 158 -11.45 11.61 11.50
CA HIS A 158 -10.09 11.33 11.97
C HIS A 158 -9.03 12.10 11.18
N PHE A 159 -9.28 12.38 9.90
CA PHE A 159 -8.30 12.91 8.95
C PHE A 159 -8.68 14.29 8.41
N GLU A 160 -7.67 15.03 7.96
CA GLU A 160 -7.83 16.06 6.95
C GLU A 160 -7.86 15.36 5.59
N VAL A 161 -9.02 15.40 4.94
CA VAL A 161 -9.25 14.72 3.66
C VAL A 161 -8.95 15.66 2.53
N ILE A 162 -8.11 15.24 1.59
CA ILE A 162 -7.70 15.96 0.39
C ILE A 162 -8.16 15.14 -0.81
N GLU A 163 -9.01 15.72 -1.64
CA GLU A 163 -9.43 15.07 -2.89
C GLU A 163 -8.36 15.22 -3.97
N LEU A 164 -8.03 14.14 -4.66
CA LEU A 164 -7.25 14.20 -5.90
C LEU A 164 -8.12 14.87 -6.96
N LYS A 165 -7.64 15.98 -7.51
CA LYS A 165 -8.36 16.77 -8.50
C LYS A 165 -7.79 16.54 -9.88
N LEU A 166 -8.60 15.98 -10.76
CA LEU A 166 -8.26 15.77 -12.15
C LEU A 166 -9.25 16.50 -13.03
N SER A 167 -8.80 17.01 -14.17
CA SER A 167 -9.67 17.60 -15.20
C SER A 167 -10.57 16.55 -15.85
N LYS A 168 -10.17 15.27 -15.79
CA LYS A 168 -10.93 14.13 -16.30
C LYS A 168 -10.62 12.89 -15.45
N TYR A 169 -11.66 12.12 -15.14
CA TYR A 169 -11.53 10.81 -14.49
C TYR A 169 -11.91 9.71 -15.48
N ASP A 170 -11.22 8.59 -15.42
CA ASP A 170 -11.61 7.34 -16.08
C ASP A 170 -11.55 6.18 -15.08
N GLU A 171 -11.95 4.99 -15.50
CA GLU A 171 -12.02 3.79 -14.67
C GLU A 171 -10.68 3.37 -14.05
N LEU A 172 -9.54 3.81 -14.62
CA LEU A 172 -8.20 3.51 -14.11
C LEU A 172 -7.63 4.61 -13.20
N SER A 173 -8.33 5.73 -13.04
CA SER A 173 -7.84 6.88 -12.25
C SER A 173 -7.59 6.55 -10.77
N TRP A 174 -8.13 5.45 -10.26
CA TRP A 174 -7.80 4.92 -8.92
C TRP A 174 -6.30 4.63 -8.77
N ALA A 175 -5.63 4.27 -9.84
CA ALA A 175 -4.23 3.89 -9.82
C ALA A 175 -3.30 5.03 -9.39
N TYR A 176 -3.68 6.28 -9.59
CA TYR A 176 -2.90 7.43 -9.12
C TYR A 176 -2.71 7.45 -7.60
N ILE A 177 -3.64 6.86 -6.82
CA ILE A 177 -3.53 6.71 -5.38
C ILE A 177 -2.60 5.56 -5.00
N ASN A 178 -2.52 4.52 -5.85
CA ASN A 178 -1.78 3.29 -5.62
C ASN A 178 -0.30 3.40 -6.00
N SER A 179 0.40 4.37 -5.41
CA SER A 179 1.80 4.71 -5.67
C SER A 179 2.75 4.05 -4.66
N ILE A 180 4.03 3.92 -5.02
CA ILE A 180 5.10 3.49 -4.11
C ILE A 180 5.66 4.72 -3.40
N GLN A 181 5.94 4.56 -2.10
CA GLN A 181 6.68 5.54 -1.31
C GLN A 181 7.75 4.83 -0.48
N THR A 182 8.96 5.31 -0.56
CA THR A 182 10.08 4.92 0.29
C THR A 182 10.54 6.14 1.11
N CYS A 183 11.64 6.02 1.85
CA CYS A 183 12.25 7.17 2.51
C CYS A 183 12.91 8.14 1.51
N ASP A 184 13.25 7.68 0.32
CA ASP A 184 14.07 8.43 -0.64
C ASP A 184 13.27 8.96 -1.83
N PHE A 185 12.19 8.28 -2.24
CA PHE A 185 11.43 8.65 -3.44
C PHE A 185 9.97 8.23 -3.38
N ILE A 186 9.18 8.83 -4.27
CA ILE A 186 7.80 8.42 -4.59
C ILE A 186 7.71 8.10 -6.07
N ILE A 187 7.08 6.98 -6.43
CA ILE A 187 6.75 6.65 -7.82
C ILE A 187 5.24 6.57 -7.97
N ILE A 188 4.70 7.32 -8.92
CA ILE A 188 3.28 7.40 -9.22
C ILE A 188 3.02 6.68 -10.55
N PRO A 189 1.94 5.88 -10.69
CA PRO A 189 1.50 5.40 -11.98
C PRO A 189 1.16 6.56 -12.91
N GLY A 190 1.58 6.49 -14.17
CA GLY A 190 1.10 7.31 -15.26
C GLY A 190 0.09 6.52 -16.09
N LEU A 191 -0.97 7.16 -16.53
CA LEU A 191 -2.06 6.54 -17.29
C LEU A 191 -2.08 6.94 -18.77
N GLY A 192 -1.04 7.67 -19.25
CA GLY A 192 -0.86 8.02 -20.65
C GLY A 192 -1.72 9.20 -21.13
N ASP A 193 -2.45 9.84 -20.23
CA ASP A 193 -3.09 11.13 -20.50
C ASP A 193 -2.17 12.23 -19.95
N GLU A 194 -1.52 12.99 -20.85
CA GLU A 194 -0.51 13.99 -20.47
C GLU A 194 -1.04 15.04 -19.48
N VAL A 195 -2.33 15.38 -19.57
CA VAL A 195 -2.94 16.39 -18.71
C VAL A 195 -3.16 15.86 -17.31
N THR A 196 -3.85 14.74 -17.18
CA THR A 196 -4.14 14.15 -15.86
C THR A 196 -2.90 13.60 -15.18
N ASP A 197 -1.94 13.07 -15.93
CA ASP A 197 -0.63 12.66 -15.44
C ASP A 197 0.13 13.86 -14.84
N ALA A 198 0.15 15.01 -15.56
CA ALA A 198 0.78 16.24 -15.06
C ALA A 198 0.06 16.84 -13.85
N GLU A 199 -1.28 16.84 -13.85
CA GLU A 199 -2.10 17.30 -12.70
C GLU A 199 -1.82 16.47 -11.45
N THR A 200 -1.73 15.16 -11.60
CA THR A 200 -1.41 14.24 -10.50
C THR A 200 0.00 14.50 -9.96
N LEU A 201 0.99 14.58 -10.84
CA LEU A 201 2.38 14.83 -10.46
C LEU A 201 2.53 16.17 -9.72
N ALA A 202 1.84 17.22 -10.18
CA ALA A 202 1.86 18.53 -9.54
C ALA A 202 1.28 18.48 -8.12
N GLN A 203 0.14 17.79 -7.92
CA GLN A 203 -0.48 17.64 -6.60
C GLN A 203 0.39 16.82 -5.65
N TYR A 204 1.05 15.77 -6.13
CA TYR A 204 1.98 15.01 -5.30
C TYR A 204 3.18 15.85 -4.85
N LYS A 205 3.76 16.68 -5.74
CA LYS A 205 4.86 17.60 -5.38
C LYS A 205 4.43 18.63 -4.33
N GLU A 206 3.18 19.11 -4.39
CA GLU A 206 2.62 20.00 -3.36
C GLU A 206 2.39 19.30 -2.02
N LEU A 207 1.93 18.04 -2.05
CA LEU A 207 1.60 17.25 -0.86
C LEU A 207 2.84 16.73 -0.13
N TYR A 208 3.93 16.49 -0.86
CA TYR A 208 5.17 15.91 -0.35
C TYR A 208 6.39 16.79 -0.69
N PRO A 209 6.45 18.02 -0.16
CA PRO A 209 7.56 18.94 -0.44
C PRO A 209 8.93 18.42 0.02
N GLU A 210 8.94 17.46 0.99
CA GLU A 210 10.17 16.81 1.45
C GLU A 210 10.81 15.88 0.39
N TYR A 211 10.04 15.47 -0.64
CA TYR A 211 10.53 14.67 -1.77
C TYR A 211 10.80 15.53 -3.00
N GLU A 212 11.16 16.81 -2.83
CA GLU A 212 11.44 17.70 -3.95
C GLU A 212 12.53 17.11 -4.87
N GLY A 213 12.15 16.86 -6.14
CA GLY A 213 13.04 16.23 -7.13
C GLY A 213 12.97 14.69 -7.18
N ASP A 214 12.44 14.05 -6.15
CA ASP A 214 12.41 12.58 -6.03
C ASP A 214 10.99 11.99 -6.16
N ILE A 215 10.11 12.69 -6.87
CA ILE A 215 8.79 12.21 -7.25
C ILE A 215 8.79 11.92 -8.75
N TYR A 216 8.62 10.66 -9.09
CA TYR A 216 8.69 10.14 -10.46
C TYR A 216 7.34 9.61 -10.92
N GLN A 217 7.14 9.55 -12.22
CA GLN A 217 5.95 8.95 -12.82
C GLN A 217 6.35 7.90 -13.85
N VAL A 218 5.70 6.72 -13.79
CA VAL A 218 5.98 5.60 -14.69
C VAL A 218 4.71 5.21 -15.43
N GLN A 219 4.76 5.19 -16.75
CA GLN A 219 3.63 4.82 -17.58
C GLN A 219 3.26 3.34 -17.41
N MET A 220 2.01 3.05 -17.01
CA MET A 220 1.54 1.72 -16.67
C MET A 220 0.12 1.41 -17.16
N ARG A 221 -0.50 2.26 -17.96
CA ARG A 221 -1.92 2.12 -18.32
C ARG A 221 -2.27 0.72 -18.81
N ASP A 222 -1.54 0.22 -19.80
CA ASP A 222 -1.82 -1.08 -20.41
C ASP A 222 -1.65 -2.21 -19.39
N PHE A 223 -0.61 -2.14 -18.57
CA PHE A 223 -0.38 -3.12 -17.51
C PHE A 223 -1.53 -3.15 -16.50
N ILE A 224 -2.00 -1.98 -16.06
CA ILE A 224 -3.08 -1.85 -15.08
C ILE A 224 -4.39 -2.37 -15.68
N ALA A 225 -4.70 -2.00 -16.91
CA ALA A 225 -5.91 -2.45 -17.63
C ALA A 225 -5.95 -3.99 -17.79
N GLU A 226 -4.80 -4.60 -18.05
CA GLU A 226 -4.71 -6.06 -18.25
C GLU A 226 -4.70 -6.86 -16.92
N ASN A 227 -4.12 -6.31 -15.86
CA ASN A 227 -3.81 -7.06 -14.64
C ASN A 227 -4.56 -6.59 -13.39
N GLY A 228 -5.22 -5.44 -13.42
CA GLY A 228 -6.04 -4.93 -12.33
C GLY A 228 -5.25 -4.47 -11.09
N GLY A 229 -3.91 -4.34 -11.17
CA GLY A 229 -3.05 -3.90 -10.09
C GLY A 229 -2.11 -2.78 -10.52
N ALA A 230 -1.75 -1.87 -9.59
CA ALA A 230 -0.79 -0.81 -9.83
C ALA A 230 0.45 -0.95 -8.93
N LEU A 231 1.22 0.12 -8.75
CA LEU A 231 2.57 0.04 -8.14
C LEU A 231 2.58 -0.51 -6.72
N ASN A 232 1.68 -0.05 -5.84
CA ASN A 232 1.62 -0.56 -4.47
C ASN A 232 1.24 -2.05 -4.44
N CYS A 233 0.32 -2.48 -5.30
CA CYS A 233 -0.10 -3.88 -5.41
C CYS A 233 1.03 -4.81 -5.87
N LEU A 234 2.02 -4.30 -6.61
CA LEU A 234 3.15 -5.06 -7.16
C LEU A 234 4.36 -5.11 -6.24
N THR A 235 4.33 -4.38 -5.13
CA THR A 235 5.51 -4.20 -4.28
C THR A 235 5.25 -4.65 -2.86
N TRP A 236 6.33 -5.00 -2.22
CA TRP A 236 6.38 -5.26 -0.79
C TRP A 236 7.50 -4.41 -0.20
N THR A 237 7.12 -3.36 0.51
CA THR A 237 8.06 -2.44 1.14
C THR A 237 8.38 -2.92 2.55
N ILE A 238 9.66 -3.10 2.82
CA ILE A 238 10.18 -3.46 4.14
C ILE A 238 11.25 -2.44 4.56
N TYR A 239 11.26 -2.11 5.84
CA TYR A 239 12.37 -1.36 6.43
C TYR A 239 13.55 -2.28 6.65
N GLN A 240 14.72 -1.85 6.23
CA GLN A 240 15.95 -2.59 6.42
C GLN A 240 17.08 -1.65 6.85
N ASP A 241 17.82 -2.07 7.88
CA ASP A 241 19.05 -1.36 8.26
C ASP A 241 20.18 -1.70 7.28
N TYR A 242 20.43 -0.79 6.36
CA TYR A 242 21.47 -0.94 5.34
C TYR A 242 22.85 -1.26 5.94
N LEU A 243 23.19 -0.73 7.11
CA LEU A 243 24.47 -0.97 7.75
C LEU A 243 24.60 -2.44 8.20
N LYS A 244 23.52 -3.05 8.69
CA LYS A 244 23.50 -4.48 9.04
C LYS A 244 23.57 -5.37 7.82
N VAL A 245 22.91 -4.99 6.73
CA VAL A 245 22.97 -5.74 5.46
C VAL A 245 24.37 -5.71 4.87
N LEU A 246 25.02 -4.55 4.84
CA LEU A 246 26.40 -4.40 4.35
C LEU A 246 27.40 -5.15 5.24
N ALA A 247 27.20 -5.12 6.56
CA ALA A 247 28.06 -5.83 7.51
C ALA A 247 28.03 -7.36 7.33
N LYS A 248 26.92 -7.91 6.80
CA LYS A 248 26.77 -9.34 6.49
C LYS A 248 27.30 -9.72 5.10
N GLY A 249 27.86 -8.77 4.35
CA GLY A 249 28.44 -9.02 3.02
C GLY A 249 27.38 -9.20 1.91
N ALA A 250 26.13 -8.91 2.18
CA ALA A 250 25.11 -8.90 1.16
C ALA A 250 25.41 -7.80 0.14
N ARG A 251 25.54 -8.17 -1.13
CA ARG A 251 25.66 -7.21 -2.22
C ARG A 251 24.27 -6.72 -2.57
N ILE A 252 23.97 -5.47 -2.23
CA ILE A 252 22.76 -4.79 -2.73
C ILE A 252 23.02 -4.51 -4.21
N PRO A 253 22.20 -5.02 -5.14
CA PRO A 253 22.36 -4.66 -6.54
C PRO A 253 22.04 -3.17 -6.70
N ILE A 254 23.06 -2.35 -6.93
CA ILE A 254 22.88 -0.96 -7.34
C ILE A 254 22.48 -1.03 -8.82
N VAL A 255 21.22 -0.75 -9.10
CA VAL A 255 20.75 -0.59 -10.49
C VAL A 255 21.03 0.86 -10.88
N ASP A 256 21.92 1.08 -11.83
CA ASP A 256 22.18 2.42 -12.34
C ASP A 256 20.99 2.93 -13.10
N TYR A 257 20.56 4.16 -12.80
CA TYR A 257 19.44 4.83 -13.46
C TYR A 257 19.59 4.90 -14.98
N GLU A 258 20.81 4.97 -15.50
CA GLU A 258 21.08 4.96 -16.96
C GLU A 258 20.85 3.57 -17.58
N ASP A 259 20.95 2.50 -16.82
CA ASP A 259 20.61 1.15 -17.27
C ASP A 259 19.08 0.97 -17.37
N LEU A 260 18.31 1.68 -16.54
CA LEU A 260 16.85 1.70 -16.60
C LEU A 260 16.29 2.31 -17.89
N LYS A 261 17.02 3.21 -18.53
CA LYS A 261 16.60 3.88 -19.79
C LYS A 261 16.76 3.01 -21.04
N LYS A 262 17.50 1.92 -21.00
CA LYS A 262 17.89 1.13 -22.19
C LYS A 262 16.93 0.02 -22.59
N GLY A 263 15.79 -0.15 -21.93
CA GLY A 263 14.69 -1.04 -22.36
C GLY A 263 14.92 -2.55 -22.24
N ASP A 264 16.15 -3.00 -21.90
CA ASP A 264 16.48 -4.44 -21.77
C ASP A 264 16.47 -4.93 -20.32
N ILE A 265 15.76 -4.23 -19.48
CA ILE A 265 15.80 -4.32 -18.01
C ILE A 265 15.41 -5.70 -17.47
N LYS A 266 14.46 -6.37 -18.11
CA LYS A 266 13.83 -7.58 -17.55
C LYS A 266 14.83 -8.73 -17.39
N LYS A 267 15.73 -8.90 -18.31
CA LYS A 267 16.66 -10.03 -18.33
C LYS A 267 17.86 -9.79 -17.41
N GLU A 268 18.40 -8.60 -17.42
CA GLU A 268 19.61 -8.23 -16.68
C GLU A 268 19.33 -8.07 -15.18
N ILE A 269 18.18 -7.54 -14.79
CA ILE A 269 17.75 -7.50 -13.37
C ILE A 269 17.48 -8.92 -12.86
N ILE A 270 16.79 -9.76 -13.63
CA ILE A 270 16.54 -11.16 -13.27
C ILE A 270 17.85 -11.94 -13.14
N ASP A 271 18.79 -11.71 -14.02
CA ASP A 271 20.10 -12.40 -13.97
C ASP A 271 20.98 -11.88 -12.83
N LYS A 272 20.94 -10.57 -12.53
CA LYS A 272 21.61 -9.98 -11.34
C LYS A 272 20.96 -10.46 -10.03
N LEU A 273 19.63 -10.56 -9.95
CA LEU A 273 18.92 -11.10 -8.78
C LEU A 273 19.19 -12.60 -8.56
N LYS A 274 19.37 -13.39 -9.63
CA LYS A 274 19.74 -14.81 -9.54
C LYS A 274 21.15 -15.01 -9.02
N LEU A 275 22.08 -14.08 -9.29
CA LEU A 275 23.46 -14.13 -8.80
C LEU A 275 23.60 -13.76 -7.31
N THR A 276 22.59 -13.12 -6.70
CA THR A 276 22.55 -12.83 -5.27
C THR A 276 21.87 -13.92 -4.44
N CYS A 277 21.22 -14.90 -5.09
CA CYS A 277 20.50 -16.00 -4.47
C CYS A 277 21.22 -17.37 -4.62
N SER A 278 22.46 -17.39 -5.07
CA SER A 278 23.29 -18.61 -5.22
C SER A 278 24.43 -18.67 -4.22
#